data_05595f024e88f1817c1ff33516fbc4dd
#
_entry.id   05595f024e88f1817c1ff33516fbc4dd
#
_cell.length_a   1.000
_cell.length_b   1.000
_cell.length_c   1.000
_cell.angle_alpha   90.00
_cell.angle_beta   90.00
_cell.angle_gamma   90.00
#
_symmetry.space_group_name_H-M   'P 1'
#
loop_
_entity.id
_entity.type
_entity.pdbx_description
1 polymer ?
#
loop_
_entity_poly.entity_id
_entity_poly.type
_entity_poly.pdbx_seq_one_letter_code
_entity_poly.pdbx_strand_id
1 'polypeptide(L)'
;MFTLSWQPPYDWSWMLGFLAARAVDGVETVGEGFYARSLVVGEHRGLVSVRPNLSNHTLQITLSAGLLPVASACLAKISRLFDLDCQPAQVAVALGRLGEARPGLRLPGSVDTFEQGVRAILGQLVSVAMAARLTAKVARRYGETLPDAPDYVCFPGPGNAGVGRSVGSESAGDAASACRSADSSGAGDACGKTCAHRADGY
;
A
#
# COMPACT_ATOMS: atom_id res chain seq x y z
N MET A 1 -8.41 -5.25 22.44
CA MET A 1 -7.00 -4.85 22.17
C MET A 1 -6.14 -6.10 22.28
N PHE A 2 -5.22 -6.30 21.34
CA PHE A 2 -4.31 -7.44 21.26
C PHE A 2 -2.87 -6.93 21.22
N THR A 3 -1.92 -7.83 21.48
CA THR A 3 -0.50 -7.48 21.49
C THR A 3 0.29 -8.56 20.76
N LEU A 4 1.18 -8.15 19.83
CA LEU A 4 2.16 -9.01 19.16
C LEU A 4 3.56 -8.51 19.48
N SER A 5 4.49 -9.41 19.75
CA SER A 5 5.89 -9.07 20.03
C SER A 5 6.73 -9.16 18.75
N TRP A 6 7.87 -8.45 18.74
CA TRP A 6 8.91 -8.59 17.73
C TRP A 6 10.29 -8.72 18.38
N GLN A 7 11.25 -9.22 17.63
CA GLN A 7 12.64 -9.25 18.08
C GLN A 7 13.34 -7.92 17.73
N PRO A 8 13.96 -7.22 18.69
CA PRO A 8 14.72 -6.02 18.42
C PRO A 8 16.05 -6.34 17.67
N PRO A 9 16.60 -5.36 16.94
CA PRO A 9 16.09 -4.03 16.69
C PRO A 9 14.95 -3.99 15.67
N TYR A 10 14.15 -2.90 15.68
CA TYR A 10 13.08 -2.64 14.72
C TYR A 10 13.05 -1.14 14.35
N ASP A 11 13.27 -0.81 13.09
CA ASP A 11 13.16 0.56 12.58
C ASP A 11 11.70 0.88 12.25
N TRP A 12 10.93 1.24 13.28
CA TRP A 12 9.53 1.57 13.15
C TRP A 12 9.29 2.83 12.30
N SER A 13 10.16 3.82 12.44
CA SER A 13 10.08 5.07 11.69
C SER A 13 10.16 4.82 10.19
N TRP A 14 11.11 4.01 9.78
CA TRP A 14 11.25 3.61 8.37
C TRP A 14 10.03 2.82 7.88
N MET A 15 9.54 1.88 8.69
CA MET A 15 8.36 1.07 8.36
C MET A 15 7.14 1.97 8.10
N LEU A 16 6.84 2.91 9.00
CA LEU A 16 5.75 3.85 8.80
C LEU A 16 5.97 4.75 7.59
N GLY A 17 7.18 5.25 7.37
CA GLY A 17 7.52 6.05 6.20
C GLY A 17 7.31 5.28 4.89
N PHE A 18 7.69 4.01 4.85
CA PHE A 18 7.46 3.14 3.70
C PHE A 18 5.96 2.94 3.42
N LEU A 19 5.17 2.67 4.47
CA LEU A 19 3.72 2.48 4.36
C LEU A 19 3.02 3.78 3.97
N ALA A 20 3.43 4.91 4.56
CA ALA A 20 2.86 6.23 4.25
C ALA A 20 3.02 6.61 2.78
N ALA A 21 4.22 6.38 2.21
CA ALA A 21 4.48 6.68 0.81
C ALA A 21 3.62 5.85 -0.16
N ARG A 22 3.06 4.72 0.30
CA ARG A 22 2.27 3.75 -0.50
C ARG A 22 0.83 3.62 -0.04
N ALA A 23 0.44 4.38 0.97
CA ALA A 23 -0.90 4.32 1.54
C ALA A 23 -1.97 4.59 0.49
N VAL A 24 -2.99 3.75 0.46
CA VAL A 24 -4.14 3.86 -0.43
C VAL A 24 -5.23 4.61 0.30
N ASP A 25 -5.52 5.81 -0.19
CA ASP A 25 -6.54 6.68 0.39
C ASP A 25 -7.91 6.00 0.45
N GLY A 26 -8.55 6.08 1.61
CA GLY A 26 -9.79 5.37 1.94
C GLY A 26 -9.59 3.90 2.35
N VAL A 27 -8.41 3.31 2.18
CA VAL A 27 -8.11 1.93 2.64
C VAL A 27 -7.14 1.97 3.81
N GLU A 28 -6.15 2.86 3.75
CA GLU A 28 -5.06 2.94 4.72
C GLU A 28 -4.88 4.38 5.22
N THR A 29 -4.55 4.50 6.48
CA THR A 29 -4.15 5.77 7.10
C THR A 29 -2.86 5.54 7.88
N VAL A 30 -1.87 6.40 7.65
CA VAL A 30 -0.64 6.44 8.42
C VAL A 30 -0.58 7.79 9.11
N GLY A 31 -0.52 7.77 10.42
CA GLY A 31 -0.39 8.97 11.24
C GLY A 31 0.88 8.93 12.08
N GLU A 32 1.00 9.92 12.98
CA GLU A 32 2.12 9.99 13.89
C GLU A 32 2.09 8.80 14.87
N GLY A 33 3.04 7.88 14.66
CA GLY A 33 3.19 6.68 15.49
C GLY A 33 2.08 5.63 15.35
N PHE A 34 1.26 5.67 14.29
CA PHE A 34 0.26 4.63 14.08
C PHE A 34 0.01 4.32 12.61
N TYR A 35 -0.53 3.15 12.37
CA TYR A 35 -1.05 2.70 11.10
C TYR A 35 -2.46 2.15 11.30
N ALA A 36 -3.37 2.47 10.40
CA ALA A 36 -4.72 1.90 10.40
C ALA A 36 -5.13 1.52 8.98
N ARG A 37 -5.96 0.49 8.84
CA ARG A 37 -6.54 0.11 7.57
C ARG A 37 -7.86 -0.65 7.72
N SER A 38 -8.63 -0.63 6.65
CA SER A 38 -9.72 -1.60 6.47
C SER A 38 -9.15 -3.00 6.19
N LEU A 39 -9.82 -4.02 6.69
CA LEU A 39 -9.44 -5.41 6.51
C LEU A 39 -10.68 -6.27 6.27
N VAL A 40 -10.53 -7.24 5.37
CA VAL A 40 -11.54 -8.27 5.07
C VAL A 40 -10.93 -9.64 5.33
N VAL A 41 -11.67 -10.48 6.06
CA VAL A 41 -11.29 -11.88 6.33
C VAL A 41 -12.56 -12.74 6.21
N GLY A 42 -12.70 -13.43 5.10
CA GLY A 42 -13.95 -14.13 4.76
C GLY A 42 -15.11 -13.14 4.62
N GLU A 43 -16.17 -13.35 5.40
CA GLU A 43 -17.34 -12.45 5.44
C GLU A 43 -17.19 -11.29 6.43
N HIS A 44 -16.15 -11.34 7.27
CA HIS A 44 -15.89 -10.36 8.30
C HIS A 44 -15.08 -9.17 7.75
N ARG A 45 -15.50 -7.97 8.14
CA ARG A 45 -14.87 -6.73 7.72
C ARG A 45 -14.82 -5.72 8.86
N GLY A 46 -13.84 -4.83 8.81
CA GLY A 46 -13.69 -3.80 9.83
C GLY A 46 -12.37 -3.06 9.75
N LEU A 47 -12.14 -2.25 10.77
CA LEU A 47 -10.94 -1.46 10.90
C LEU A 47 -9.94 -2.15 11.83
N VAL A 48 -8.67 -2.16 11.45
CA VAL A 48 -7.55 -2.50 12.32
C VAL A 48 -6.67 -1.26 12.50
N SER A 49 -6.27 -0.99 13.73
CA SER A 49 -5.30 0.05 14.08
C SER A 49 -4.13 -0.56 14.85
N VAL A 50 -2.92 -0.09 14.56
CA VAL A 50 -1.68 -0.63 15.09
C VAL A 50 -0.82 0.51 15.63
N ARG A 51 -0.31 0.36 16.85
CA ARG A 51 0.63 1.29 17.50
C ARG A 51 1.80 0.51 18.11
N PRO A 52 3.04 0.98 17.98
CA PRO A 52 4.18 0.35 18.62
C PRO A 52 4.24 0.73 20.10
N ASN A 53 4.61 -0.23 20.91
CA ASN A 53 5.16 0.01 22.24
C ASN A 53 6.64 -0.35 22.19
N LEU A 54 7.47 0.66 21.95
CA LEU A 54 8.91 0.49 21.74
C LEU A 54 9.62 -0.02 22.99
N SER A 55 9.13 0.37 24.18
CA SER A 55 9.73 -0.06 25.46
C SER A 55 9.59 -1.55 25.70
N ASN A 56 8.50 -2.15 25.25
CA ASN A 56 8.19 -3.57 25.46
C ASN A 56 8.40 -4.41 24.20
N HIS A 57 8.87 -3.83 23.10
CA HIS A 57 9.03 -4.49 21.80
C HIS A 57 7.74 -5.18 21.33
N THR A 58 6.60 -4.47 21.43
CA THR A 58 5.29 -5.02 21.08
C THR A 58 4.47 -4.07 20.21
N LEU A 59 3.65 -4.61 19.32
CA LEU A 59 2.58 -3.90 18.64
C LEU A 59 1.27 -4.04 19.43
N GLN A 60 0.64 -2.92 19.71
CA GLN A 60 -0.73 -2.86 20.23
C GLN A 60 -1.67 -2.80 19.02
N ILE A 61 -2.61 -3.75 18.98
CA ILE A 61 -3.54 -3.91 17.86
C ILE A 61 -4.96 -3.76 18.38
N THR A 62 -5.70 -2.85 17.79
CA THR A 62 -7.12 -2.66 18.03
C THR A 62 -7.90 -3.13 16.80
N LEU A 63 -8.87 -4.01 17.01
CA LEU A 63 -9.78 -4.49 15.99
C LEU A 63 -11.18 -3.92 16.27
N SER A 64 -11.89 -3.50 15.21
CA SER A 64 -13.32 -3.18 15.32
C SER A 64 -14.14 -4.46 15.58
N ALA A 65 -15.36 -4.29 16.07
CA ALA A 65 -16.23 -5.40 16.46
C ALA A 65 -16.42 -6.46 15.37
N GLY A 66 -16.55 -6.02 14.11
CA GLY A 66 -16.74 -6.92 12.96
C GLY A 66 -15.57 -7.89 12.69
N LEU A 67 -14.37 -7.59 13.20
CA LEU A 67 -13.18 -8.45 13.03
C LEU A 67 -12.90 -9.35 14.23
N LEU A 68 -13.60 -9.19 15.35
CA LEU A 68 -13.34 -9.99 16.55
C LEU A 68 -13.54 -11.49 16.35
N PRO A 69 -14.55 -11.99 15.60
CA PRO A 69 -14.71 -13.42 15.37
C PRO A 69 -13.53 -14.06 14.62
N VAL A 70 -12.76 -13.27 13.86
CA VAL A 70 -11.62 -13.72 13.06
C VAL A 70 -10.30 -13.09 13.53
N ALA A 71 -10.22 -12.73 14.81
CA ALA A 71 -9.09 -12.01 15.37
C ALA A 71 -7.74 -12.70 15.10
N SER A 72 -7.65 -14.02 15.24
CA SER A 72 -6.41 -14.76 15.00
C SER A 72 -5.90 -14.60 13.56
N ALA A 73 -6.79 -14.66 12.59
CA ALA A 73 -6.45 -14.45 11.18
C ALA A 73 -6.03 -13.00 10.92
N CYS A 74 -6.68 -12.01 11.56
CA CYS A 74 -6.28 -10.61 11.49
C CYS A 74 -4.88 -10.41 12.05
N LEU A 75 -4.59 -10.98 13.23
CA LEU A 75 -3.27 -10.88 13.85
C LEU A 75 -2.17 -11.51 12.99
N ALA A 76 -2.43 -12.66 12.36
CA ALA A 76 -1.49 -13.30 11.44
C ALA A 76 -1.20 -12.40 10.20
N LYS A 77 -2.23 -11.73 9.65
CA LYS A 77 -2.05 -10.76 8.56
C LYS A 77 -1.22 -9.56 9.00
N ILE A 78 -1.43 -9.05 10.20
CA ILE A 78 -0.67 -7.94 10.77
C ILE A 78 0.78 -8.36 11.08
N SER A 79 1.01 -9.55 11.64
CA SER A 79 2.37 -10.08 11.83
C SER A 79 3.15 -10.11 10.53
N ARG A 80 2.53 -10.60 9.46
CA ARG A 80 3.12 -10.64 8.11
C ARG A 80 3.37 -9.24 7.54
N LEU A 81 2.40 -8.31 7.68
CA LEU A 81 2.53 -6.95 7.15
C LEU A 81 3.75 -6.24 7.75
N PHE A 82 3.95 -6.41 9.06
CA PHE A 82 5.01 -5.76 9.82
C PHE A 82 6.28 -6.63 9.97
N ASP A 83 6.32 -7.81 9.35
CA ASP A 83 7.48 -8.73 9.40
C ASP A 83 7.94 -9.02 10.85
N LEU A 84 6.97 -9.32 11.74
CA LEU A 84 7.26 -9.48 13.18
C LEU A 84 8.05 -10.75 13.48
N ASP A 85 7.93 -11.78 12.63
CA ASP A 85 8.60 -13.06 12.78
C ASP A 85 10.06 -13.06 12.30
N CYS A 86 10.52 -11.94 11.72
CA CYS A 86 11.89 -11.75 11.27
C CYS A 86 12.89 -11.95 12.41
N GLN A 87 14.01 -12.59 12.09
CA GLN A 87 15.14 -12.84 12.99
C GLN A 87 16.27 -11.86 12.65
N PRO A 88 16.38 -10.67 13.31
CA PRO A 88 17.33 -9.64 12.93
C PRO A 88 18.79 -10.10 12.96
N ALA A 89 19.12 -10.98 13.91
CA ALA A 89 20.47 -11.53 14.01
C ALA A 89 20.86 -12.37 12.78
N GLN A 90 19.93 -13.17 12.25
CA GLN A 90 20.16 -13.96 11.03
C GLN A 90 20.28 -13.06 9.80
N VAL A 91 19.44 -12.01 9.71
CA VAL A 91 19.51 -11.02 8.64
C VAL A 91 20.85 -10.28 8.67
N ALA A 92 21.30 -9.86 9.86
CA ALA A 92 22.59 -9.18 10.03
C ALA A 92 23.76 -10.08 9.58
N VAL A 93 23.75 -11.35 9.94
CA VAL A 93 24.78 -12.32 9.49
C VAL A 93 24.76 -12.47 7.97
N ALA A 94 23.58 -12.62 7.37
CA ALA A 94 23.45 -12.81 5.93
C ALA A 94 23.86 -11.59 5.10
N LEU A 95 23.55 -10.38 5.59
CA LEU A 95 23.84 -9.13 4.89
C LEU A 95 25.24 -8.57 5.21
N GLY A 96 25.86 -8.97 6.33
CA GLY A 96 27.15 -8.44 6.77
C GLY A 96 27.14 -6.91 6.82
N ARG A 97 28.14 -6.28 6.21
CA ARG A 97 28.27 -4.81 6.19
C ARG A 97 27.07 -4.06 5.60
N LEU A 98 26.31 -4.69 4.71
CA LEU A 98 25.09 -4.08 4.15
C LEU A 98 23.99 -3.92 5.20
N GLY A 99 23.91 -4.82 6.18
CA GLY A 99 22.96 -4.76 7.27
C GLY A 99 23.34 -3.76 8.39
N GLU A 100 24.62 -3.45 8.53
CA GLU A 100 25.13 -2.58 9.60
C GLU A 100 24.59 -1.15 9.50
N ALA A 101 24.35 -0.66 8.28
CA ALA A 101 23.88 0.71 8.04
C ALA A 101 22.42 0.92 8.49
N ARG A 102 21.62 -0.14 8.59
CA ARG A 102 20.21 -0.07 8.96
C ARG A 102 19.78 -1.27 9.81
N PRO A 103 20.25 -1.37 11.05
CA PRO A 103 19.81 -2.41 11.96
C PRO A 103 18.31 -2.25 12.24
N GLY A 104 17.58 -3.35 12.19
CA GLY A 104 16.13 -3.33 12.43
C GLY A 104 15.26 -3.03 11.21
N LEU A 105 15.84 -2.91 10.02
CA LEU A 105 15.09 -2.85 8.78
C LEU A 105 14.26 -4.14 8.61
N ARG A 106 12.98 -3.98 8.23
CA ARG A 106 12.05 -5.08 7.98
C ARG A 106 11.52 -5.03 6.56
N LEU A 107 11.08 -6.16 6.05
CA LEU A 107 10.42 -6.23 4.74
C LEU A 107 8.91 -6.13 4.94
N PRO A 108 8.27 -5.00 4.58
CA PRO A 108 6.82 -4.90 4.67
C PRO A 108 6.15 -5.96 3.81
N GLY A 109 5.30 -6.76 4.45
CA GLY A 109 4.53 -7.79 3.77
C GLY A 109 3.22 -7.26 3.19
N SER A 110 2.33 -8.19 2.87
CA SER A 110 0.99 -7.90 2.37
C SER A 110 -0.06 -8.56 3.24
N VAL A 111 -1.21 -7.90 3.42
CA VAL A 111 -2.36 -8.48 4.14
C VAL A 111 -3.22 -9.34 3.24
N ASP A 112 -3.17 -9.11 1.92
CA ASP A 112 -3.96 -9.83 0.93
C ASP A 112 -3.20 -9.95 -0.39
N THR A 113 -3.20 -11.14 -0.98
CA THR A 113 -2.45 -11.44 -2.22
C THR A 113 -3.10 -10.85 -3.45
N PHE A 114 -4.44 -10.78 -3.49
CA PHE A 114 -5.16 -10.17 -4.61
C PHE A 114 -4.94 -8.66 -4.62
N GLU A 115 -5.11 -7.99 -3.48
CA GLU A 115 -4.79 -6.57 -3.34
C GLU A 115 -3.35 -6.28 -3.77
N GLN A 116 -2.40 -7.10 -3.32
CA GLN A 116 -0.99 -6.92 -3.68
C GLN A 116 -0.75 -7.11 -5.18
N GLY A 117 -1.41 -8.08 -5.81
CA GLY A 117 -1.35 -8.29 -7.26
C GLY A 117 -1.87 -7.08 -8.04
N VAL A 118 -3.02 -6.52 -7.61
CA VAL A 118 -3.59 -5.30 -8.22
C VAL A 118 -2.62 -4.12 -8.05
N ARG A 119 -2.06 -3.92 -6.86
CA ARG A 119 -1.05 -2.87 -6.61
C ARG A 119 0.19 -3.03 -7.49
N ALA A 120 0.66 -4.26 -7.68
CA ALA A 120 1.82 -4.55 -8.52
C ALA A 120 1.56 -4.22 -9.99
N ILE A 121 0.38 -4.60 -10.52
CA ILE A 121 -0.02 -4.31 -11.90
C ILE A 121 -0.18 -2.80 -12.11
N LEU A 122 -0.91 -2.11 -11.23
CA LEU A 122 -1.14 -0.67 -11.33
C LEU A 122 0.13 0.16 -11.09
N GLY A 123 1.13 -0.43 -10.43
CA GLY A 123 2.41 0.21 -10.14
C GLY A 123 3.44 0.10 -11.27
N GLN A 124 3.14 -0.63 -12.34
CA GLN A 124 4.07 -0.76 -13.47
C GLN A 124 4.20 0.55 -14.23
N LEU A 125 5.45 0.98 -14.45
CA LEU A 125 5.81 2.16 -15.25
C LEU A 125 5.22 3.50 -14.75
N VAL A 126 4.78 3.57 -13.50
CA VAL A 126 4.27 4.79 -12.88
C VAL A 126 4.97 5.08 -11.55
N SER A 127 4.85 6.32 -11.06
CA SER A 127 5.37 6.67 -9.74
C SER A 127 4.58 5.99 -8.62
N VAL A 128 5.21 5.81 -7.45
CA VAL A 128 4.56 5.24 -6.25
C VAL A 128 3.28 6.00 -5.89
N ALA A 129 3.30 7.32 -5.94
CA ALA A 129 2.13 8.15 -5.67
C ALA A 129 1.00 7.94 -6.69
N MET A 130 1.33 7.75 -7.97
CA MET A 130 0.35 7.45 -9.01
C MET A 130 -0.25 6.05 -8.81
N ALA A 131 0.57 5.05 -8.49
CA ALA A 131 0.10 3.70 -8.18
C ALA A 131 -0.89 3.71 -7.01
N ALA A 132 -0.58 4.43 -5.92
CA ALA A 132 -1.49 4.58 -4.78
C ALA A 132 -2.83 5.22 -5.18
N ARG A 133 -2.81 6.28 -6.00
CA ARG A 133 -4.03 6.93 -6.51
C ARG A 133 -4.88 6.00 -7.39
N LEU A 134 -4.24 5.24 -8.29
CA LEU A 134 -4.95 4.28 -9.14
C LEU A 134 -5.58 3.17 -8.29
N THR A 135 -4.85 2.66 -7.31
CA THR A 135 -5.36 1.66 -6.38
C THR A 135 -6.53 2.20 -5.55
N ALA A 136 -6.48 3.45 -5.10
CA ALA A 136 -7.60 4.10 -4.42
C ALA A 136 -8.86 4.21 -5.29
N LYS A 137 -8.70 4.51 -6.59
CA LYS A 137 -9.85 4.51 -7.53
C LYS A 137 -10.48 3.13 -7.64
N VAL A 138 -9.68 2.06 -7.73
CA VAL A 138 -10.18 0.68 -7.75
C VAL A 138 -10.92 0.36 -6.45
N ALA A 139 -10.34 0.67 -5.30
CA ALA A 139 -10.95 0.44 -4.01
C ALA A 139 -12.30 1.16 -3.88
N ARG A 140 -12.37 2.44 -4.24
CA ARG A 140 -13.62 3.22 -4.20
C ARG A 140 -14.68 2.75 -5.19
N ARG A 141 -14.26 2.27 -6.37
CA ARG A 141 -15.18 1.83 -7.43
C ARG A 141 -15.82 0.47 -7.13
N TYR A 142 -15.05 -0.44 -6.57
CA TYR A 142 -15.43 -1.86 -6.43
C TYR A 142 -15.47 -2.34 -4.97
N GLY A 143 -14.97 -1.57 -4.05
CA GLY A 143 -14.98 -1.88 -2.63
C GLY A 143 -16.27 -1.48 -1.93
N GLU A 144 -16.41 -1.89 -0.68
CA GLU A 144 -17.55 -1.59 0.16
C GLU A 144 -17.12 -0.69 1.33
N THR A 145 -17.88 0.37 1.58
CA THR A 145 -17.64 1.27 2.71
C THR A 145 -17.91 0.54 4.03
N LEU A 146 -17.06 0.77 5.03
CA LEU A 146 -17.29 0.24 6.37
C LEU A 146 -18.42 1.00 7.06
N PRO A 147 -19.47 0.33 7.58
CA PRO A 147 -20.58 0.99 8.27
C PRO A 147 -20.14 1.82 9.49
N ASP A 148 -19.19 1.25 10.27
CA ASP A 148 -18.70 1.86 11.51
C ASP A 148 -17.54 2.85 11.29
N ALA A 149 -17.06 2.99 10.05
CA ALA A 149 -15.96 3.87 9.67
C ALA A 149 -16.13 4.32 8.21
N PRO A 150 -17.03 5.28 7.94
CA PRO A 150 -17.44 5.67 6.57
C PRO A 150 -16.31 6.25 5.72
N ASP A 151 -15.24 6.72 6.34
CA ASP A 151 -14.03 7.18 5.64
C ASP A 151 -13.20 6.03 5.06
N TYR A 152 -13.51 4.79 5.44
CA TYR A 152 -12.78 3.61 5.00
C TYR A 152 -13.61 2.73 4.07
N VAL A 153 -12.92 2.27 3.03
CA VAL A 153 -13.44 1.33 2.04
C VAL A 153 -12.65 0.02 2.15
N CYS A 154 -13.32 -1.11 2.21
CA CYS A 154 -12.68 -2.41 2.09
C CYS A 154 -12.17 -2.61 0.66
N PHE A 155 -10.93 -3.07 0.51
CA PHE A 155 -10.43 -3.43 -0.82
C PHE A 155 -11.27 -4.59 -1.38
N PRO A 156 -11.69 -4.54 -2.67
CA PRO A 156 -12.54 -5.58 -3.27
C PRO A 156 -11.80 -6.91 -3.33
N GLY A 157 -12.51 -7.99 -3.09
CA GLY A 157 -12.00 -9.34 -3.33
C GLY A 157 -12.11 -9.76 -4.79
N PRO A 158 -11.50 -10.89 -5.21
CA PRO A 158 -11.52 -11.36 -6.60
C PRO A 158 -12.94 -11.64 -7.13
N GLY A 159 -13.88 -12.03 -6.27
CA GLY A 159 -15.27 -12.25 -6.63
C GLY A 159 -16.07 -10.96 -6.91
N ASN A 160 -15.70 -9.86 -6.31
CA ASN A 160 -16.41 -8.57 -6.45
C ASN A 160 -15.90 -7.74 -7.64
N ALA A 161 -14.72 -8.04 -8.14
CA ALA A 161 -14.14 -7.33 -9.29
C ALA A 161 -14.87 -7.64 -10.63
N GLY A 162 -15.72 -8.67 -10.66
CA GLY A 162 -16.46 -9.10 -11.86
C GLY A 162 -17.96 -8.79 -11.85
N VAL A 163 -18.53 -8.41 -10.70
CA VAL A 163 -19.95 -8.03 -10.62
C VAL A 163 -20.05 -6.53 -10.82
N GLY A 164 -19.98 -6.10 -12.09
CA GLY A 164 -20.39 -4.77 -12.46
C GLY A 164 -21.85 -4.57 -12.00
N ARG A 165 -22.07 -3.78 -10.93
CA ARG A 165 -23.34 -3.08 -10.79
C ARG A 165 -23.55 -2.37 -12.11
N SER A 166 -24.58 -2.74 -12.84
CA SER A 166 -25.07 -2.00 -13.99
C SER A 166 -25.46 -0.60 -13.53
N VAL A 167 -24.49 0.28 -13.52
CA VAL A 167 -24.72 1.72 -13.52
C VAL A 167 -24.97 2.06 -14.97
N GLY A 168 -26.13 2.69 -15.23
CA GLY A 168 -26.57 3.06 -16.55
C GLY A 168 -25.45 3.64 -17.41
N SER A 169 -25.53 3.32 -18.66
CA SER A 169 -24.64 3.67 -19.75
C SER A 169 -24.16 5.12 -19.69
N GLU A 170 -23.05 5.37 -19.02
CA GLU A 170 -22.20 6.50 -19.30
C GLU A 170 -20.96 5.96 -20.00
N SER A 171 -20.85 6.42 -21.23
CA SER A 171 -19.99 5.96 -22.29
C SER A 171 -18.54 5.70 -21.88
N ALA A 172 -18.01 4.59 -22.36
CA ALA A 172 -16.58 4.22 -22.37
C ALA A 172 -15.71 5.20 -23.20
N GLY A 173 -16.05 6.48 -23.20
CA GLY A 173 -15.37 7.54 -23.95
C GLY A 173 -14.24 8.27 -23.19
N ASP A 174 -14.28 8.30 -21.85
CA ASP A 174 -13.43 9.23 -21.11
C ASP A 174 -12.04 8.74 -20.72
N ALA A 175 -11.79 7.45 -20.76
CA ALA A 175 -10.43 6.95 -20.48
C ALA A 175 -9.46 7.10 -21.66
N ALA A 176 -9.98 7.18 -22.90
CA ALA A 176 -9.18 7.39 -24.11
C ALA A 176 -9.02 8.88 -24.45
N SER A 177 -9.85 9.76 -23.89
CA SER A 177 -9.78 11.20 -24.08
C SER A 177 -8.70 11.87 -23.24
N ALA A 178 -8.42 11.35 -22.05
CA ALA A 178 -7.41 11.92 -21.17
C ALA A 178 -5.96 11.72 -21.66
N CYS A 179 -5.74 10.76 -22.57
CA CYS A 179 -4.43 10.57 -23.21
C CYS A 179 -4.25 11.38 -24.49
N ARG A 180 -5.32 11.95 -25.07
CA ARG A 180 -5.26 12.68 -26.33
C ARG A 180 -5.28 14.21 -26.20
N SER A 181 -5.52 14.75 -25.03
CA SER A 181 -5.56 16.21 -24.81
C SER A 181 -4.23 16.82 -24.36
N ALA A 182 -3.15 16.04 -24.34
CA ALA A 182 -1.81 16.56 -24.04
C ALA A 182 -0.98 16.89 -25.27
N ASP A 183 -1.51 16.66 -26.48
CA ASP A 183 -0.72 16.81 -27.75
C ASP A 183 -1.25 17.85 -28.75
N SER A 184 -2.08 18.78 -28.28
CA SER A 184 -2.55 19.86 -29.17
C SER A 184 -2.63 21.20 -28.46
N SER A 185 -1.47 21.79 -28.15
CA SER A 185 -1.32 23.24 -28.05
C SER A 185 0.15 23.61 -28.13
N GLY A 186 0.57 24.11 -29.30
CA GLY A 186 1.87 24.73 -29.45
C GLY A 186 2.56 24.52 -30.78
N ALA A 187 1.88 24.88 -31.86
CA ALA A 187 2.57 25.19 -33.08
C ALA A 187 3.14 26.60 -33.00
N GLY A 188 4.38 26.78 -33.36
CA GLY A 188 4.97 28.10 -33.51
C GLY A 188 6.48 28.09 -33.62
N ASP A 189 6.96 27.97 -34.85
CA ASP A 189 8.14 28.59 -35.46
C ASP A 189 9.49 28.70 -34.72
N ALA A 190 10.44 28.21 -35.37
CA ALA A 190 11.63 28.83 -35.93
C ALA A 190 12.91 28.00 -35.84
N CYS A 191 13.25 27.51 -37.01
CA CYS A 191 14.55 27.70 -37.69
C CYS A 191 15.85 27.48 -36.90
N GLY A 192 16.56 26.48 -37.36
CA GLY A 192 17.96 26.73 -37.72
C GLY A 192 19.05 26.21 -36.85
N LYS A 193 19.79 25.33 -37.45
CA LYS A 193 21.26 25.14 -37.39
C LYS A 193 21.88 24.11 -36.49
N THR A 194 22.27 23.06 -37.13
CA THR A 194 23.66 22.62 -37.31
C THR A 194 24.37 21.94 -36.15
N CYS A 195 24.61 20.68 -36.39
CA CYS A 195 25.91 20.01 -36.39
C CYS A 195 26.62 19.63 -35.10
N ALA A 196 26.88 18.36 -35.10
CA ALA A 196 28.17 17.74 -34.92
C ALA A 196 28.66 17.35 -33.54
N HIS A 197 28.81 16.04 -33.43
CA HIS A 197 29.94 15.32 -32.83
C HIS A 197 30.44 15.68 -31.42
N ARG A 198 30.32 14.76 -30.51
CA ARG A 198 31.52 14.05 -30.00
C ARG A 198 31.14 12.89 -29.11
N ALA A 199 31.63 11.72 -29.49
CA ALA A 199 31.85 10.61 -28.62
C ALA A 199 33.05 10.93 -27.72
N ASP A 200 33.06 10.27 -26.57
CA ASP A 200 34.14 9.81 -25.68
C ASP A 200 33.70 10.03 -24.21
N GLY A 201 33.51 9.00 -23.48
CA GLY A 201 34.51 8.22 -22.80
C GLY A 201 34.37 8.35 -21.30
N TYR A 202 34.21 7.27 -20.68
CA TYR A 202 34.30 6.70 -19.33
C TYR A 202 32.97 6.33 -18.70
#